data_fc1cc734b7dbc4a590baa9af76adcbaf
#
_entry.id   fc1cc734b7dbc4a590baa9af76adcbaf
#
_cell.length_a   1.000
_cell.length_b   1.000
_cell.length_c   1.000
_cell.angle_alpha   90.00
_cell.angle_beta   90.00
_cell.angle_gamma   90.00
#
_symmetry.space_group_name_H-M   'P 1'
#
loop_
_entity.id
_entity.type
_entity.pdbx_description
1 polymer ?
#
loop_
_entity_poly.entity_id
_entity_poly.type
_entity_poly.pdbx_seq_one_letter_code
_entity_poly.pdbx_strand_id
1 'polypeptide(L)'
;MSPGYLAKMIPTTAPEKAEDWKAVMEDIEKVIMPGVTHWHHPQFHAYFPTANSYPGIVADILSGAIACIGFSWIASPACTELEMVTMDWLGKMLNLPKEFLFESKGHGGGVIQVKKISQYSTKYQCVRELLVKLR
;
A
#
# COMPACT_ATOMS: atom_id res chain seq x y z
N MET A 1 -21.74 -12.87 13.00
CA MET A 1 -22.27 -11.56 13.41
C MET A 1 -23.31 -11.10 12.41
N SER A 2 -24.32 -10.33 12.85
CA SER A 2 -25.32 -9.76 11.93
C SER A 2 -24.80 -8.46 11.31
N PRO A 3 -25.19 -8.14 10.07
CA PRO A 3 -24.86 -6.85 9.47
C PRO A 3 -25.28 -5.67 10.35
N GLY A 4 -24.46 -4.64 10.42
CA GLY A 4 -24.70 -3.45 11.23
C GLY A 4 -24.40 -3.59 12.74
N TYR A 5 -23.75 -4.68 13.17
CA TYR A 5 -23.40 -4.85 14.58
C TYR A 5 -22.45 -3.76 15.09
N LEU A 6 -21.47 -3.36 14.28
CA LEU A 6 -20.45 -2.40 14.65
C LEU A 6 -21.05 -1.00 14.89
N ALA A 7 -21.98 -0.57 14.04
CA ALA A 7 -22.65 0.71 14.18
C ALA A 7 -23.47 0.86 15.48
N LYS A 8 -23.77 -0.26 16.17
CA LYS A 8 -24.45 -0.25 17.47
C LYS A 8 -23.48 -0.19 18.65
N MET A 9 -22.22 -0.44 18.42
CA MET A 9 -21.17 -0.56 19.45
C MET A 9 -20.24 0.64 19.51
N ILE A 10 -20.16 1.41 18.42
CA ILE A 10 -19.35 2.62 18.37
C ILE A 10 -20.23 3.87 18.40
N PRO A 11 -19.71 5.03 18.90
CA PRO A 11 -20.45 6.29 18.89
C PRO A 11 -20.89 6.70 17.47
N THR A 12 -22.07 7.30 17.37
CA THR A 12 -22.60 7.80 16.08
C THR A 12 -21.92 9.06 15.58
N THR A 13 -21.21 9.76 16.46
CA THR A 13 -20.45 10.98 16.17
C THR A 13 -19.03 10.81 16.69
N ALA A 14 -18.07 11.41 15.98
CA ALA A 14 -16.68 11.41 16.45
C ALA A 14 -16.58 12.15 17.81
N PRO A 15 -15.79 11.64 18.76
CA PRO A 15 -15.55 12.32 20.02
C PRO A 15 -14.84 13.66 19.79
N GLU A 16 -15.30 14.72 20.46
CA GLU A 16 -14.68 16.05 20.37
C GLU A 16 -13.36 16.12 21.18
N LYS A 17 -13.23 15.29 22.20
CA LYS A 17 -12.03 15.23 23.05
C LYS A 17 -11.22 13.99 22.71
N ALA A 18 -9.90 14.14 22.72
CA ALA A 18 -8.99 13.02 22.56
C ALA A 18 -9.16 12.00 23.69
N GLU A 19 -9.13 10.73 23.36
CA GLU A 19 -9.18 9.61 24.29
C GLU A 19 -7.77 9.04 24.55
N ASP A 20 -7.61 8.33 25.65
CA ASP A 20 -6.36 7.60 25.91
C ASP A 20 -6.17 6.53 24.83
N TRP A 21 -4.94 6.41 24.32
CA TRP A 21 -4.59 5.38 23.33
C TRP A 21 -4.90 3.95 23.81
N LYS A 22 -4.90 3.70 25.12
CA LYS A 22 -5.28 2.41 25.70
C LYS A 22 -6.75 2.09 25.47
N ALA A 23 -7.64 3.09 25.58
CA ALA A 23 -9.05 2.91 25.30
C ALA A 23 -9.27 2.55 23.82
N VAL A 24 -8.57 3.23 22.93
CA VAL A 24 -8.60 2.91 21.48
C VAL A 24 -8.11 1.48 21.20
N MET A 25 -7.05 1.03 21.86
CA MET A 25 -6.56 -0.36 21.72
C MET A 25 -7.56 -1.39 22.26
N GLU A 26 -8.25 -1.08 23.36
CA GLU A 26 -9.30 -1.94 23.90
C GLU A 26 -10.50 -2.03 22.95
N ASP A 27 -10.87 -0.96 22.29
CA ASP A 27 -11.93 -0.96 21.27
C ASP A 27 -11.55 -1.80 20.06
N ILE A 28 -10.31 -1.74 19.61
CA ILE A 28 -9.82 -2.61 18.54
C ILE A 28 -10.02 -4.08 18.95
N GLU A 29 -9.58 -4.44 20.15
CA GLU A 29 -9.63 -5.84 20.61
C GLU A 29 -11.07 -6.32 20.86
N LYS A 30 -11.88 -5.51 21.56
CA LYS A 30 -13.20 -5.94 22.03
C LYS A 30 -14.32 -5.70 21.00
N VAL A 31 -14.20 -4.70 20.17
CA VAL A 31 -15.26 -4.23 19.26
C VAL A 31 -14.97 -4.60 17.81
N ILE A 32 -13.75 -4.36 17.33
CA ILE A 32 -13.37 -4.55 15.93
C ILE A 32 -12.95 -5.99 15.65
N MET A 33 -11.99 -6.51 16.40
CA MET A 33 -11.39 -7.84 16.16
C MET A 33 -12.40 -8.99 16.12
N PRO A 34 -13.47 -9.02 16.93
CA PRO A 34 -14.47 -10.07 16.84
C PRO A 34 -15.18 -10.15 15.48
N GLY A 35 -15.20 -9.06 14.71
CA GLY A 35 -15.79 -9.01 13.36
C GLY A 35 -14.79 -9.26 12.24
N VAL A 36 -13.51 -9.40 12.53
CA VAL A 36 -12.47 -9.62 11.53
C VAL A 36 -12.42 -11.10 11.15
N THR A 37 -12.56 -11.39 9.88
CA THR A 37 -12.38 -12.76 9.34
C THR A 37 -10.90 -13.03 9.11
N HIS A 38 -10.38 -14.07 9.72
CA HIS A 38 -8.97 -14.46 9.58
C HIS A 38 -8.69 -15.16 8.25
N TRP A 39 -8.31 -14.43 7.23
CA TRP A 39 -8.07 -14.94 5.87
C TRP A 39 -6.88 -15.91 5.78
N HIS A 40 -5.97 -15.91 6.74
CA HIS A 40 -4.83 -16.84 6.84
C HIS A 40 -5.14 -18.10 7.68
N HIS A 41 -6.40 -18.28 8.07
CA HIS A 41 -6.77 -19.50 8.81
C HIS A 41 -6.65 -20.71 7.87
N PRO A 42 -6.10 -21.85 8.32
CA PRO A 42 -5.91 -23.04 7.47
C PRO A 42 -7.20 -23.57 6.81
N GLN A 43 -8.35 -23.30 7.41
CA GLN A 43 -9.67 -23.69 6.89
C GLN A 43 -10.38 -22.57 6.10
N PHE A 44 -9.70 -21.48 5.79
CA PHE A 44 -10.27 -20.44 4.93
C PHE A 44 -10.04 -20.78 3.47
N HIS A 45 -11.09 -21.23 2.78
CA HIS A 45 -11.04 -21.72 1.40
C HIS A 45 -11.81 -20.83 0.41
N ALA A 46 -12.17 -19.61 0.82
CA ALA A 46 -12.92 -18.67 -0.01
C ALA A 46 -11.97 -17.67 -0.68
N TYR A 47 -12.37 -17.20 -1.86
CA TYR A 47 -11.68 -16.16 -2.62
C TYR A 47 -10.27 -16.51 -3.09
N PHE A 48 -9.59 -15.58 -3.73
CA PHE A 48 -8.18 -15.72 -4.06
C PHE A 48 -7.31 -15.45 -2.82
N PRO A 49 -6.28 -16.26 -2.58
CA PRO A 49 -5.41 -16.06 -1.43
C PRO A 49 -4.68 -14.73 -1.54
N THR A 50 -4.82 -13.90 -0.51
CA THR A 50 -3.98 -12.75 -0.27
C THR A 50 -3.16 -13.03 0.99
N ALA A 51 -1.86 -12.94 0.89
CA ALA A 51 -0.98 -13.28 1.99
C ALA A 51 -0.18 -12.05 2.42
N ASN A 52 -0.07 -11.87 3.74
CA ASN A 52 0.98 -11.06 4.32
C ASN A 52 2.25 -11.89 4.48
N SER A 53 3.38 -11.21 4.52
CA SER A 53 4.66 -11.80 4.89
C SER A 53 5.28 -10.97 6.01
N TYR A 54 6.12 -11.59 6.84
CA TYR A 54 6.83 -10.83 7.87
C TYR A 54 7.63 -9.65 7.31
N PRO A 55 8.37 -9.78 6.19
CA PRO A 55 9.03 -8.63 5.57
C PRO A 55 8.05 -7.55 5.11
N GLY A 56 6.87 -7.93 4.59
CA GLY A 56 5.84 -6.98 4.17
C GLY A 56 5.28 -6.16 5.33
N ILE A 57 5.00 -6.80 6.46
CA ILE A 57 4.54 -6.12 7.68
C ILE A 57 5.60 -5.15 8.19
N VAL A 58 6.86 -5.57 8.24
CA VAL A 58 7.97 -4.71 8.68
C VAL A 58 8.16 -3.53 7.70
N ALA A 59 8.05 -3.76 6.40
CA ALA A 59 8.15 -2.71 5.40
C ALA A 59 7.04 -1.65 5.56
N ASP A 60 5.82 -2.08 5.86
CA ASP A 60 4.70 -1.17 6.10
C ASP A 60 4.92 -0.32 7.36
N ILE A 61 5.37 -0.94 8.46
CA ILE A 61 5.73 -0.23 9.70
C ILE A 61 6.85 0.78 9.43
N LEU A 62 7.91 0.39 8.72
CA LEU A 62 9.03 1.26 8.39
C LEU A 62 8.60 2.42 7.50
N SER A 63 7.73 2.17 6.51
CA SER A 63 7.18 3.20 5.65
C SER A 63 6.42 4.25 6.44
N GLY A 64 5.59 3.84 7.40
CA GLY A 64 4.89 4.74 8.30
C GLY A 64 5.82 5.52 9.24
N ALA A 65 6.86 4.87 9.76
CA ALA A 65 7.82 5.48 10.68
C ALA A 65 8.74 6.51 9.99
N ILE A 66 9.22 6.20 8.78
CA ILE A 66 10.09 7.10 7.99
C ILE A 66 9.28 8.28 7.44
N ALA A 67 8.00 8.07 7.12
CA ALA A 67 7.06 9.09 6.63
C ALA A 67 7.62 9.93 5.47
N CYS A 68 8.42 9.32 4.59
CA CYS A 68 9.12 10.00 3.52
C CYS A 68 8.26 10.04 2.25
N ILE A 69 8.30 11.16 1.53
CA ILE A 69 7.59 11.33 0.26
C ILE A 69 8.61 11.49 -0.86
N GLY A 70 8.71 10.49 -1.72
CA GLY A 70 9.71 10.41 -2.79
C GLY A 70 9.18 10.76 -4.19
N PHE A 71 8.30 11.77 -4.31
CA PHE A 71 7.74 12.15 -5.62
C PHE A 71 8.75 12.81 -6.56
N SER A 72 9.86 13.27 -6.05
CA SER A 72 10.99 13.82 -6.81
C SER A 72 12.31 13.60 -6.07
N TRP A 73 13.41 13.64 -6.82
CA TRP A 73 14.75 13.45 -6.25
C TRP A 73 15.08 14.49 -5.17
N ILE A 74 14.69 15.74 -5.37
CA ILE A 74 14.91 16.83 -4.39
C ILE A 74 14.09 16.62 -3.10
N ALA A 75 12.89 16.04 -3.21
CA ALA A 75 12.05 15.77 -2.05
C ALA A 75 12.62 14.64 -1.19
N SER A 76 13.20 13.63 -1.80
CA SER A 76 13.93 12.55 -1.13
C SER A 76 14.82 11.80 -2.13
N PRO A 77 16.13 12.12 -2.16
CA PRO A 77 17.06 11.44 -3.04
C PRO A 77 17.06 9.91 -2.84
N ALA A 78 17.14 9.47 -1.59
CA ALA A 78 17.17 8.05 -1.27
C ALA A 78 15.91 7.30 -1.71
N CYS A 79 14.72 7.87 -1.53
CA CYS A 79 13.47 7.24 -1.98
C CYS A 79 13.42 7.13 -3.49
N THR A 80 13.81 8.17 -4.21
CA THR A 80 13.79 8.18 -5.67
C THR A 80 14.79 7.17 -6.25
N GLU A 81 16.02 7.14 -5.73
CA GLU A 81 17.04 6.21 -6.21
C GLU A 81 16.70 4.75 -5.86
N LEU A 82 16.15 4.50 -4.68
CA LEU A 82 15.69 3.18 -4.28
C LEU A 82 14.53 2.70 -5.18
N GLU A 83 13.61 3.57 -5.55
CA GLU A 83 12.55 3.27 -6.52
C GLU A 83 13.15 2.84 -7.86
N MET A 84 14.11 3.60 -8.39
CA MET A 84 14.76 3.28 -9.67
C MET A 84 15.42 1.90 -9.63
N VAL A 85 16.18 1.59 -8.57
CA VAL A 85 16.86 0.30 -8.41
C VAL A 85 15.85 -0.84 -8.26
N THR A 86 14.82 -0.69 -7.45
CA THR A 86 13.83 -1.75 -7.23
C THR A 86 12.96 -2.00 -8.45
N MET A 87 12.66 -0.95 -9.24
CA MET A 87 11.95 -1.11 -10.51
C MET A 87 12.80 -1.82 -11.56
N ASP A 88 14.11 -1.58 -11.59
CA ASP A 88 15.03 -2.33 -12.45
C ASP A 88 15.11 -3.81 -12.02
N TRP A 89 15.13 -4.10 -10.73
CA TRP A 89 15.05 -5.48 -10.25
C TRP A 89 13.77 -6.18 -10.69
N LEU A 90 12.64 -5.50 -10.56
CA LEU A 90 11.35 -6.03 -11.03
C LEU A 90 11.37 -6.27 -12.55
N GLY A 91 11.88 -5.30 -13.32
CA GLY A 91 12.01 -5.43 -14.76
C GLY A 91 12.88 -6.65 -15.17
N LYS A 92 13.99 -6.86 -14.47
CA LYS A 92 14.87 -8.04 -14.69
C LYS A 92 14.17 -9.35 -14.30
N MET A 93 13.42 -9.37 -13.19
CA MET A 93 12.63 -10.54 -12.78
C MET A 93 11.55 -10.91 -13.82
N LEU A 94 10.96 -9.92 -14.47
CA LEU A 94 9.98 -10.11 -15.54
C LEU A 94 10.60 -10.35 -16.91
N ASN A 95 11.94 -10.41 -16.98
CA ASN A 95 12.72 -10.58 -18.21
C ASN A 95 12.36 -9.51 -19.27
N LEU A 96 12.16 -8.26 -18.85
CA LEU A 96 11.92 -7.16 -19.77
C LEU A 96 13.17 -6.82 -20.58
N PRO A 97 13.04 -6.36 -21.82
CA PRO A 97 14.16 -5.82 -22.60
C PRO A 97 14.88 -4.69 -21.86
N LYS A 98 16.20 -4.58 -22.06
CA LYS A 98 17.04 -3.58 -21.37
C LYS A 98 16.59 -2.14 -21.58
N GLU A 99 15.96 -1.86 -22.70
CA GLU A 99 15.42 -0.54 -23.06
C GLU A 99 14.36 -0.02 -22.06
N PHE A 100 13.74 -0.93 -21.28
CA PHE A 100 12.74 -0.59 -20.26
C PHE A 100 13.34 -0.31 -18.87
N LEU A 101 14.64 -0.50 -18.70
CA LEU A 101 15.29 -0.33 -17.41
C LEU A 101 15.91 1.07 -17.28
N PHE A 102 15.99 1.58 -16.05
CA PHE A 102 16.69 2.84 -15.75
C PHE A 102 18.19 2.77 -16.09
N GLU A 103 18.82 1.59 -15.95
CA GLU A 103 20.23 1.38 -16.33
C GLU A 103 20.48 1.47 -17.84
N SER A 104 19.45 1.53 -18.66
CA SER A 104 19.60 1.72 -20.10
C SER A 104 20.08 3.14 -20.43
N LYS A 105 20.78 3.30 -21.56
CA LYS A 105 21.16 4.62 -22.07
C LYS A 105 19.98 5.42 -22.68
N GLY A 106 18.77 4.85 -22.66
CA GLY A 106 17.55 5.44 -23.17
C GLY A 106 16.71 6.13 -22.09
N HIS A 107 15.43 6.29 -22.38
CA HIS A 107 14.44 6.86 -21.45
C HIS A 107 13.60 5.77 -20.76
N GLY A 108 14.16 4.56 -20.59
CA GLY A 108 13.50 3.47 -19.88
C GLY A 108 13.38 3.74 -18.40
N GLY A 109 12.45 3.05 -17.77
CA GLY A 109 12.23 3.10 -16.32
C GLY A 109 10.80 2.77 -15.95
N GLY A 110 10.54 2.76 -14.65
CA GLY A 110 9.24 2.51 -14.07
C GLY A 110 8.97 3.48 -12.92
N VAL A 111 7.74 3.52 -12.45
CA VAL A 111 7.33 4.33 -11.31
C VAL A 111 6.34 3.56 -10.46
N ILE A 112 6.51 3.63 -9.14
CA ILE A 112 5.55 3.10 -8.19
C ILE A 112 4.50 4.19 -7.96
N GLN A 113 3.26 3.92 -8.40
CA GLN A 113 2.14 4.80 -8.10
C GLN A 113 1.32 4.22 -6.96
N VAL A 114 1.34 4.90 -5.82
CA VAL A 114 0.39 4.63 -4.74
C VAL A 114 -0.95 5.25 -5.13
N LYS A 115 -1.94 4.41 -5.35
CA LYS A 115 -3.31 4.85 -5.62
C LYS A 115 -3.84 5.56 -4.38
N LYS A 116 -3.70 6.88 -4.34
CA LYS A 116 -4.51 7.69 -3.42
C LYS A 116 -5.96 7.44 -3.79
N ILE A 117 -6.78 6.99 -2.84
CA ILE A 117 -8.21 6.81 -3.01
C ILE A 117 -8.83 8.20 -3.25
N SER A 118 -8.76 8.69 -4.44
CA SER A 118 -9.63 9.73 -4.94
C SER A 118 -10.13 9.30 -6.31
N GLN A 119 -11.27 8.65 -6.23
CA GLN A 119 -12.33 8.58 -7.22
C GLN A 119 -12.01 8.74 -8.71
N TYR A 120 -12.26 7.65 -9.43
CA TYR A 120 -12.71 7.57 -10.83
C TYR A 120 -11.78 7.96 -11.98
N SER A 121 -10.70 8.68 -11.79
CA SER A 121 -9.85 9.13 -12.90
C SER A 121 -8.54 8.33 -13.10
N THR A 122 -8.10 7.57 -12.11
CA THR A 122 -6.69 7.15 -12.00
C THR A 122 -6.33 5.88 -12.76
N LYS A 123 -7.30 5.03 -13.15
CA LYS A 123 -6.98 3.80 -13.90
C LYS A 123 -6.40 4.10 -15.29
N TYR A 124 -6.91 5.12 -15.95
CA TYR A 124 -6.44 5.53 -17.30
C TYR A 124 -5.15 6.35 -17.26
N GLN A 125 -4.93 7.10 -16.19
CA GLN A 125 -3.75 7.93 -16.05
C GLN A 125 -2.51 7.09 -15.74
N CYS A 126 -2.64 6.07 -14.91
CA CYS A 126 -1.58 5.12 -14.59
C CYS A 126 -1.07 4.38 -15.83
N VAL A 127 -1.99 3.87 -16.65
CA VAL A 127 -1.64 3.19 -17.91
C VAL A 127 -1.06 4.17 -18.92
N ARG A 128 -1.56 5.40 -18.97
CA ARG A 128 -1.07 6.43 -19.88
C ARG A 128 0.34 6.90 -19.51
N GLU A 129 0.62 7.11 -18.23
CA GLU A 129 1.96 7.52 -17.78
C GLU A 129 2.98 6.39 -17.90
N LEU A 130 2.57 5.15 -17.65
CA LEU A 130 3.40 3.97 -17.93
C LEU A 130 3.73 3.90 -19.43
N LEU A 131 2.73 4.09 -20.30
CA LEU A 131 2.91 4.06 -21.76
C LEU A 131 3.71 5.26 -22.29
N VAL A 132 3.64 6.41 -21.64
CA VAL A 132 4.42 7.61 -22.04
C VAL A 132 5.88 7.47 -21.60
N LYS A 133 6.16 6.82 -20.45
CA LYS A 133 7.53 6.53 -20.01
C LYS A 133 8.15 5.30 -20.69
N LEU A 134 7.35 4.48 -21.35
CA LEU A 134 7.80 3.32 -22.12
C LEU A 134 8.06 3.66 -23.62
N ARG A 135 7.94 4.93 -23.99
CA ARG A 135 8.30 5.46 -25.32
C ARG A 135 9.63 6.17 -25.26
#